data_6f378556849911dee3ab3fe9881e164a
#
_entry.id   6f378556849911dee3ab3fe9881e164a
#
_cell.length_a   1.000
_cell.length_b   1.000
_cell.length_c   1.000
_cell.angle_alpha   90.00
_cell.angle_beta   90.00
_cell.angle_gamma   90.00
#
_symmetry.space_group_name_H-M   'P 1'
#
loop_
_entity.id
_entity.type
_entity.pdbx_description
1 polymer ?
#
loop_
_entity_poly.entity_id
_entity_poly.type
_entity_poly.pdbx_seq_one_letter_code
_entity_poly.pdbx_strand_id
1 'polypeptide(L)'
;MGEIDYKEIGNRIRVARIASNLTREEAAGRCRVTRSYYGNLERGDRRMSRDTLVRVSEGLDLSLGLLVYGKGKEEKDELSAMLSEILHRHGEKQLERYLEVIRALSGIADKL
;
A
#
# COMPACT_ATOMS: atom_id res chain seq x y z
N MET A 1 -20.34 0.23 -8.37
CA MET A 1 -19.95 0.38 -8.22
C MET A 1 -19.59 0.60 -7.35
N GLY A 2 -19.25 0.66 -7.12
CA GLY A 2 -18.78 0.65 -6.12
C GLY A 2 -18.37 1.65 -5.28
N GLU A 3 -18.35 1.44 -4.09
CA GLU A 3 -17.89 2.33 -3.17
C GLU A 3 -16.45 2.14 -2.96
N ILE A 4 -15.72 3.16 -2.59
CA ILE A 4 -14.33 3.08 -2.26
C ILE A 4 -14.19 2.43 -0.91
N ASP A 5 -13.37 1.41 -0.84
CA ASP A 5 -13.14 0.71 0.41
C ASP A 5 -11.86 1.23 1.04
N TYR A 6 -12.01 2.09 2.02
CA TYR A 6 -10.84 2.72 2.64
C TYR A 6 -9.97 1.74 3.41
N LYS A 7 -10.56 0.65 3.87
CA LYS A 7 -9.75 -0.35 4.55
C LYS A 7 -8.82 -1.05 3.58
N GLU A 8 -9.29 -1.28 2.39
CA GLU A 8 -8.43 -1.87 1.37
C GLU A 8 -7.35 -0.90 0.94
N ILE A 9 -7.71 0.37 0.80
CA ILE A 9 -6.72 1.37 0.46
C ILE A 9 -5.67 1.42 1.55
N GLY A 10 -6.11 1.41 2.80
CA GLY A 10 -5.18 1.44 3.91
C GLY A 10 -4.24 0.26 3.90
N ASN A 11 -4.74 -0.89 3.55
CA ASN A 11 -3.91 -2.08 3.48
C ASN A 11 -2.89 -1.97 2.35
N ARG A 12 -3.28 -1.41 1.22
CA ARG A 12 -2.34 -1.20 0.12
C ARG A 12 -1.25 -0.22 0.52
N ILE A 13 -1.63 0.80 1.28
CA ILE A 13 -0.66 1.76 1.77
C ILE A 13 0.34 1.04 2.67
N ARG A 14 -0.16 0.21 3.56
CA ARG A 14 0.69 -0.52 4.48
C ARG A 14 1.64 -1.46 3.75
N VAL A 15 1.11 -2.19 2.79
CA VAL A 15 1.94 -3.12 2.03
C VAL A 15 3.05 -2.37 1.29
N ALA A 16 2.70 -1.26 0.67
CA ALA A 16 3.70 -0.48 -0.05
C ALA A 16 4.76 0.06 0.89
N ARG A 17 4.35 0.50 2.06
CA ARG A 17 5.30 1.01 3.03
C ARG A 17 6.29 -0.07 3.46
N ILE A 18 5.76 -1.22 3.82
CA ILE A 18 6.60 -2.31 4.29
C ILE A 18 7.53 -2.79 3.18
N ALA A 19 7.00 -2.92 2.00
CA ALA A 19 7.81 -3.36 0.86
C ALA A 19 8.91 -2.38 0.54
N SER A 20 8.72 -1.11 0.85
CA SER A 20 9.74 -0.09 0.64
C SER A 20 10.66 0.07 1.84
N ASN A 21 10.46 -0.75 2.85
CA ASN A 21 11.31 -0.76 4.04
C ASN A 21 11.26 0.58 4.79
N LEU A 22 10.07 1.13 4.92
CA LEU A 22 9.89 2.40 5.61
C LEU A 22 9.15 2.18 6.92
N THR A 23 9.53 2.96 7.92
CA THR A 23 8.75 3.00 9.14
C THR A 23 7.53 3.87 8.86
N ARG A 24 6.55 3.82 9.75
CA ARG A 24 5.38 4.68 9.60
C ARG A 24 5.77 6.13 9.64
N GLU A 25 6.74 6.45 10.47
CA GLU A 25 7.19 7.82 10.59
C GLU A 25 7.83 8.30 9.29
N GLU A 26 8.64 7.45 8.68
CA GLU A 26 9.28 7.78 7.42
C GLU A 26 8.24 7.93 6.31
N ALA A 27 7.28 7.04 6.30
CA ALA A 27 6.24 7.10 5.28
C ALA A 27 5.40 8.35 5.45
N ALA A 28 5.08 8.70 6.70
CA ALA A 28 4.30 9.90 6.95
C ALA A 28 5.04 11.13 6.43
N GLY A 29 6.34 11.17 6.65
CA GLY A 29 7.13 12.28 6.15
C GLY A 29 7.10 12.37 4.65
N ARG A 30 7.19 11.24 3.97
CA ARG A 30 7.13 11.23 2.52
C ARG A 30 5.77 11.67 2.00
N CYS A 31 4.73 11.32 2.71
CA CYS A 31 3.38 11.69 2.30
C CYS A 31 2.97 13.06 2.80
N ARG A 32 3.84 13.70 3.56
CA ARG A 32 3.61 15.05 4.06
C ARG A 32 2.37 15.10 4.95
N VAL A 33 2.25 14.14 5.83
CA VAL A 33 1.19 14.12 6.82
C VAL A 33 1.81 13.79 8.16
N THR A 34 1.06 13.96 9.22
CA THR A 34 1.57 13.64 10.55
C THR A 34 1.58 12.12 10.71
N ARG A 35 2.41 11.66 11.61
CA ARG A 35 2.49 10.24 11.88
C ARG A 35 1.16 9.69 12.36
N SER A 36 0.48 10.46 13.19
CA SER A 36 -0.81 10.04 13.72
C SER A 36 -1.84 9.90 12.61
N TYR A 37 -1.89 10.88 11.73
CA TYR A 37 -2.82 10.84 10.62
C TYR A 37 -2.46 9.68 9.67
N TYR A 38 -1.17 9.49 9.46
CA TYR A 38 -0.73 8.40 8.60
C TYR A 38 -1.21 7.05 9.15
N GLY A 39 -1.14 6.88 10.45
CA GLY A 39 -1.62 5.66 11.08
C GLY A 39 -3.08 5.42 10.80
N ASN A 40 -3.86 6.49 10.82
CA ASN A 40 -5.28 6.37 10.50
C ASN A 40 -5.47 5.93 9.06
N LEU A 41 -4.60 6.39 8.18
CA LEU A 41 -4.71 6.00 6.77
C LEU A 41 -4.50 4.50 6.60
N GLU A 42 -3.51 3.96 7.27
CA GLU A 42 -3.24 2.52 7.13
C GLU A 42 -4.39 1.70 7.72
N ARG A 43 -5.02 2.18 8.76
CA ARG A 43 -6.12 1.45 9.35
C ARG A 43 -7.42 1.59 8.56
N GLY A 44 -7.46 2.59 7.67
CA GLY A 44 -8.67 2.83 6.90
C GLY A 44 -9.81 3.31 7.75
N ASP A 45 -9.50 4.04 8.82
CA ASP A 45 -10.50 4.49 9.78
C ASP A 45 -11.29 5.67 9.29
N ARG A 46 -10.81 6.39 8.33
CA ARG A 46 -11.44 7.61 7.89
C ARG A 46 -11.47 7.71 6.39
N ARG A 47 -12.35 8.54 5.90
CA ARG A 47 -12.37 8.83 4.48
C ARG A 47 -11.11 9.59 4.14
N MET A 48 -10.62 9.40 2.95
CA MET A 48 -9.42 10.08 2.50
C MET A 48 -9.79 11.06 1.41
N SER A 49 -9.31 12.28 1.55
CA SER A 49 -9.58 13.28 0.54
C SER A 49 -8.75 12.97 -0.69
N ARG A 50 -9.13 13.59 -1.79
CA ARG A 50 -8.38 13.46 -3.01
C ARG A 50 -6.95 13.91 -2.79
N ASP A 51 -6.78 15.02 -2.09
CA ASP A 51 -5.46 15.56 -1.82
C ASP A 51 -4.60 14.56 -1.05
N THR A 52 -5.19 13.91 -0.05
CA THR A 52 -4.46 12.92 0.72
C THR A 52 -4.07 11.74 -0.15
N LEU A 53 -4.97 11.29 -0.98
CA LEU A 53 -4.67 10.15 -1.85
C LEU A 53 -3.52 10.48 -2.81
N VAL A 54 -3.50 11.70 -3.31
CA VAL A 54 -2.43 12.12 -4.21
C VAL A 54 -1.11 12.18 -3.45
N ARG A 55 -1.12 12.73 -2.24
CA ARG A 55 0.10 12.79 -1.45
C ARG A 55 0.66 11.42 -1.16
N VAL A 56 -0.21 10.49 -0.83
CA VAL A 56 0.22 9.12 -0.53
C VAL A 56 0.77 8.46 -1.79
N SER A 57 0.06 8.65 -2.89
CA SER A 57 0.50 8.09 -4.15
C SER A 57 1.91 8.57 -4.48
N GLU A 58 2.14 9.85 -4.32
CA GLU A 58 3.45 10.42 -4.60
C GLU A 58 4.49 9.98 -3.58
N GLY A 59 4.11 9.98 -2.32
CA GLY A 59 5.05 9.66 -1.25
C GLY A 59 5.50 8.22 -1.28
N LEU A 60 4.62 7.33 -1.63
CA LEU A 60 4.95 5.92 -1.68
C LEU A 60 5.21 5.45 -3.10
N ASP A 61 5.14 6.38 -4.05
CA ASP A 61 5.51 6.08 -5.41
C ASP A 61 4.62 5.00 -6.04
N LEU A 62 3.34 5.11 -5.83
CA LEU A 62 2.36 4.21 -6.40
C LEU A 62 1.45 4.99 -7.30
N SER A 63 0.91 4.36 -8.33
CA SER A 63 -0.05 5.05 -9.14
C SER A 63 -1.33 5.23 -8.35
N LEU A 64 -2.04 6.29 -8.63
CA LEU A 64 -3.28 6.57 -7.95
C LEU A 64 -4.31 5.49 -8.24
N GLY A 65 -4.34 5.01 -9.45
CA GLY A 65 -5.27 3.95 -9.82
C GLY A 65 -5.02 2.68 -9.02
N LEU A 66 -3.76 2.30 -8.90
CA LEU A 66 -3.42 1.13 -8.14
C LEU A 66 -3.79 1.32 -6.67
N LEU A 67 -3.52 2.49 -6.14
CA LEU A 67 -3.82 2.77 -4.75
C LEU A 67 -5.31 2.68 -4.47
N VAL A 68 -6.12 3.31 -5.28
CA VAL A 68 -7.53 3.43 -5.03
C VAL A 68 -8.33 2.21 -5.48
N TYR A 69 -8.04 1.72 -6.65
CA TYR A 69 -8.84 0.64 -7.23
C TYR A 69 -8.16 -0.71 -7.29
N GLY A 70 -6.89 -0.75 -6.99
CA GLY A 70 -6.18 -2.01 -7.05
C GLY A 70 -5.99 -2.47 -8.46
N LYS A 71 -6.27 -1.63 -9.42
CA LYS A 71 -6.12 -2.01 -10.69
C LYS A 71 -6.78 -3.17 -11.11
N GLY A 72 -7.08 -3.96 -10.53
CA GLY A 72 -7.58 -5.07 -10.93
C GLY A 72 -8.85 -5.41 -10.71
N LYS A 73 -9.18 -6.46 -11.10
CA LYS A 73 -10.33 -6.92 -10.75
C LYS A 73 -10.16 -7.83 -9.65
N GLU A 74 -8.99 -8.40 -9.41
CA GLU A 74 -8.80 -9.39 -8.37
C GLU A 74 -7.68 -8.98 -7.50
N GLU A 75 -7.73 -9.35 -6.27
CA GLU A 75 -6.72 -9.06 -5.31
C GLU A 75 -5.37 -9.55 -5.71
N LYS A 76 -5.32 -10.71 -6.32
CA LYS A 76 -4.12 -11.28 -6.73
C LYS A 76 -3.46 -10.43 -7.82
N ASP A 77 -4.24 -9.84 -8.70
CA ASP A 77 -3.71 -8.97 -9.72
C ASP A 77 -3.17 -7.69 -9.09
N GLU A 78 -3.82 -7.22 -8.08
CA GLU A 78 -3.41 -6.06 -7.37
C GLU A 78 -2.05 -6.28 -6.72
N LEU A 79 -1.89 -7.40 -6.04
CA LEU A 79 -0.63 -7.69 -5.40
C LEU A 79 0.48 -7.90 -6.43
N SER A 80 0.15 -8.54 -7.52
CA SER A 80 1.11 -8.74 -8.58
C SER A 80 1.58 -7.43 -9.18
N ALA A 81 0.67 -6.50 -9.37
CA ALA A 81 1.02 -5.21 -9.91
C ALA A 81 1.93 -4.46 -8.96
N MET A 82 1.64 -4.55 -7.67
CA MET A 82 2.49 -3.89 -6.70
C MET A 82 3.87 -4.52 -6.66
N LEU A 83 3.91 -5.83 -6.75
CA LEU A 83 5.17 -6.55 -6.77
C LEU A 83 6.02 -6.12 -7.97
N SER A 84 5.41 -6.07 -9.13
CA SER A 84 6.11 -5.66 -10.33
C SER A 84 6.68 -4.27 -10.19
N GLU A 85 5.90 -3.39 -9.64
CA GLU A 85 6.31 -2.02 -9.49
C GLU A 85 7.49 -1.91 -8.53
N ILE A 86 7.43 -2.60 -7.43
CA ILE A 86 8.49 -2.57 -6.43
C ILE A 86 9.77 -3.18 -7.02
N LEU A 87 9.62 -4.30 -7.69
CA LEU A 87 10.75 -4.97 -8.27
C LEU A 87 11.44 -4.09 -9.30
N HIS A 88 10.66 -3.42 -10.10
CA HIS A 88 11.18 -2.56 -11.13
C HIS A 88 12.00 -1.43 -10.53
N ARG A 89 11.61 -0.91 -9.38
CA ARG A 89 12.29 0.17 -8.77
C ARG A 89 13.41 -0.20 -7.87
N HIS A 90 13.24 -1.23 -7.10
CA HIS A 90 14.14 -1.52 -6.00
C HIS A 90 14.99 -2.75 -6.16
N GLY A 91 14.65 -3.60 -7.09
CA GLY A 91 15.49 -4.74 -7.37
C GLY A 91 15.21 -5.94 -6.49
N GLU A 92 16.08 -6.90 -6.56
CA GLU A 92 15.83 -8.20 -5.96
C GLU A 92 15.83 -8.24 -4.47
N LYS A 93 16.59 -7.37 -3.84
CA LYS A 93 16.60 -7.37 -2.41
C LYS A 93 15.25 -7.00 -1.86
N GLN A 94 14.58 -6.07 -2.49
CA GLN A 94 13.28 -5.69 -2.07
C GLN A 94 12.26 -6.76 -2.38
N LEU A 95 12.54 -7.58 -3.35
CA LEU A 95 11.66 -8.66 -3.70
C LEU A 95 11.48 -9.62 -2.53
N GLU A 96 12.56 -9.97 -1.87
CA GLU A 96 12.46 -10.87 -0.74
C GLU A 96 11.58 -10.30 0.33
N ARG A 97 11.75 -9.02 0.63
CA ARG A 97 10.94 -8.38 1.63
C ARG A 97 9.48 -8.35 1.22
N TYR A 98 9.24 -8.08 -0.04
CA TYR A 98 7.89 -8.02 -0.53
C TYR A 98 7.22 -9.39 -0.46
N LEU A 99 7.98 -10.42 -0.78
CA LEU A 99 7.45 -11.76 -0.69
C LEU A 99 7.09 -12.12 0.74
N GLU A 100 7.86 -11.63 1.70
CA GLU A 100 7.52 -11.84 3.08
C GLU A 100 6.19 -11.20 3.42
N VAL A 101 5.94 -10.00 2.91
CA VAL A 101 4.69 -9.32 3.17
C VAL A 101 3.54 -10.09 2.55
N ILE A 102 3.70 -10.51 1.32
CA ILE A 102 2.67 -11.27 0.65
C ILE A 102 2.39 -12.56 1.38
N ARG A 103 3.42 -13.22 1.80
CA ARG A 103 3.27 -14.48 2.49
C ARG A 103 2.54 -14.29 3.80
N ALA A 104 2.85 -13.21 4.50
CA ALA A 104 2.17 -12.93 5.75
C ALA A 104 0.70 -12.65 5.52
N LEU A 105 0.37 -11.90 4.49
CA LEU A 105 -1.01 -11.59 4.20
C LEU A 105 -1.78 -12.80 3.71
N SER A 106 -1.15 -13.56 2.86
CA SER A 106 -1.80 -14.76 2.34
C SER A 106 -1.86 -15.83 3.37
N GLY A 107 -0.82 -15.92 4.13
CA GLY A 107 -0.74 -16.94 5.12
C GLY A 107 -1.76 -16.85 6.17
N ILE A 108 -2.15 -15.62 6.45
CA ILE A 108 -3.20 -15.46 7.36
C ILE A 108 -4.39 -16.14 6.85
N ALA A 109 -4.59 -16.01 5.60
CA ALA A 109 -5.67 -16.65 5.02
C ALA A 109 -5.40 -18.07 4.87
N ASP A 110 -4.23 -18.42 4.59
CA ASP A 110 -4.01 -19.71 4.39
C ASP A 110 -3.63 -20.46 5.40
N LYS A 111 -3.23 -19.95 6.18
CA LYS A 111 -2.81 -20.59 7.15
C LYS A 111 -3.40 -21.39 7.32
N LEU A 112 -3.56 -21.03 6.79
CA LEU A 112 -4.06 -21.50 6.54
C LEU A 112 -3.74 -22.22 6.28
#